data_df07cb31bb91d9ff238c9c59f244bee7
#
_entry.id   df07cb31bb91d9ff238c9c59f244bee7
#
_cell.length_a   1.000
_cell.length_b   1.000
_cell.length_c   1.000
_cell.angle_alpha   90.00
_cell.angle_beta   90.00
_cell.angle_gamma   90.00
#
_symmetry.space_group_name_H-M   'P 1'
#
loop_
_entity.id
_entity.type
_entity.pdbx_description
1 polymer ?
#
loop_
_entity_poly.entity_id
_entity_poly.type
_entity_poly.pdbx_seq_one_letter_code
_entity_poly.pdbx_strand_id
1 'polypeptide(L)'
;MMEKKKNSIDMTHGALWNKILIFALPLAASSILQQLFNSVDTAVVGNFASSQALAAVGSNSSLIALMINLFIGISLGSNVIISRYIGQGVHKNIKAAIHTAIVVALAGGIFLLVLGQFIARPVLVLMGTPDDVIDLAVLYLRIYFLGMPFILLYDFCSSILRSTGDSRRPLYALIAAGVINTGLNLVLVIVFHLGVSGVAIATVVSNIVSSGILIYILLHEDDPIRLEPKALAISWHELKKILVIGVPAGLQGMVFSIANVCIQSTINSFGSDAVAGSAAALNFEYFSYFVVNAFAQTTVTFTSQNYGAGEYDRCKKVFRLNMIFSLIFCGLLSGVFILGRGFFLHLYSNDPEVLTFAVQRLLIATTLELLTSTYEISGGAMRGLGHSLSPALITVFGSCVLRLIWVSTVCRYFHEFWVVMIIYPISWVLTGSMMLFAYYLLRRKLFRKSAV
;
A
#
# COMPACT_ATOMS: atom_id res chain seq x y z
N MET A 1 -32.76 8.86 7.60
CA MET A 1 -32.27 7.55 8.08
C MET A 1 -31.93 6.75 6.84
N MET A 2 -30.66 6.60 6.46
CA MET A 2 -30.27 5.82 5.26
C MET A 2 -30.67 4.36 5.51
N GLU A 3 -31.46 3.78 4.62
CA GLU A 3 -31.74 2.34 4.64
C GLU A 3 -30.43 1.57 4.65
N LYS A 4 -30.28 0.63 5.59
CA LYS A 4 -29.05 -0.18 5.74
C LYS A 4 -28.79 -0.97 4.47
N LYS A 5 -27.89 -0.51 3.60
CA LYS A 5 -27.43 -1.31 2.47
C LYS A 5 -26.77 -2.60 2.91
N LYS A 6 -27.08 -3.69 2.24
CA LYS A 6 -26.64 -5.06 2.52
C LYS A 6 -25.10 -5.23 2.57
N ASN A 7 -24.34 -4.29 2.00
CA ASN A 7 -22.88 -4.37 1.82
C ASN A 7 -22.06 -3.30 2.57
N SER A 8 -22.68 -2.27 3.16
CA SER A 8 -21.97 -1.21 3.88
C SER A 8 -22.03 -1.43 5.40
N ILE A 9 -20.90 -1.22 6.08
CA ILE A 9 -20.80 -1.32 7.54
C ILE A 9 -21.08 0.06 8.14
N ASP A 10 -22.09 0.13 9.03
CA ASP A 10 -22.29 1.33 9.86
C ASP A 10 -21.16 1.44 10.88
N MET A 11 -20.26 2.41 10.69
CA MET A 11 -19.07 2.60 11.52
C MET A 11 -19.34 3.43 12.77
N THR A 12 -20.47 4.16 12.79
CA THR A 12 -20.78 5.16 13.84
C THR A 12 -21.60 4.59 14.99
N HIS A 13 -22.32 3.46 14.81
CA HIS A 13 -23.17 2.86 15.84
C HIS A 13 -22.81 1.38 16.10
N GLY A 14 -23.27 0.83 17.21
CA GLY A 14 -23.14 -0.59 17.57
C GLY A 14 -21.73 -1.03 17.97
N ALA A 15 -21.49 -2.35 18.08
CA ALA A 15 -20.22 -2.91 18.50
C ALA A 15 -19.12 -2.68 17.46
N LEU A 16 -17.94 -2.21 17.89
CA LEU A 16 -16.82 -1.88 16.99
C LEU A 16 -15.97 -3.10 16.62
N TRP A 17 -15.74 -4.01 17.56
CA TRP A 17 -14.75 -5.08 17.42
C TRP A 17 -15.02 -5.98 16.20
N ASN A 18 -16.27 -6.42 16.02
CA ASN A 18 -16.66 -7.24 14.88
C ASN A 18 -16.64 -6.47 13.56
N LYS A 19 -17.03 -5.20 13.57
CA LYS A 19 -17.05 -4.34 12.37
C LYS A 19 -15.63 -4.04 11.87
N ILE A 20 -14.70 -3.82 12.80
CA ILE A 20 -13.28 -3.65 12.49
C ILE A 20 -12.74 -4.91 11.80
N LEU A 21 -13.01 -6.10 12.34
CA LEU A 21 -12.55 -7.36 11.74
C LEU A 21 -13.18 -7.60 10.37
N ILE A 22 -14.51 -7.43 10.24
CA ILE A 22 -15.23 -7.61 8.96
C ILE A 22 -14.69 -6.67 7.88
N PHE A 23 -14.21 -5.48 8.26
CA PHE A 23 -13.64 -4.50 7.33
C PHE A 23 -12.14 -4.75 7.06
N ALA A 24 -11.35 -5.06 8.09
CA ALA A 24 -9.90 -5.23 7.98
C ALA A 24 -9.50 -6.52 7.24
N LEU A 25 -10.20 -7.63 7.47
CA LEU A 25 -9.84 -8.92 6.87
C LEU A 25 -9.89 -8.90 5.32
N PRO A 26 -10.92 -8.35 4.66
CA PRO A 26 -10.88 -8.20 3.21
C PRO A 26 -9.75 -7.29 2.70
N LEU A 27 -9.35 -6.27 3.47
CA LEU A 27 -8.21 -5.41 3.11
C LEU A 27 -6.90 -6.18 3.17
N ALA A 28 -6.68 -6.95 4.24
CA ALA A 28 -5.51 -7.81 4.36
C ALA A 28 -5.47 -8.85 3.22
N ALA A 29 -6.60 -9.51 2.95
CA ALA A 29 -6.73 -10.45 1.84
C ALA A 29 -6.43 -9.79 0.49
N SER A 30 -6.89 -8.55 0.24
CA SER A 30 -6.58 -7.81 -0.98
C SER A 30 -5.09 -7.58 -1.15
N SER A 31 -4.38 -7.15 -0.10
CA SER A 31 -2.94 -6.90 -0.16
C SER A 31 -2.14 -8.19 -0.36
N ILE A 32 -2.52 -9.27 0.31
CA ILE A 32 -1.89 -10.60 0.16
C ILE A 32 -2.10 -11.13 -1.26
N LEU A 33 -3.33 -11.05 -1.80
CA LEU A 33 -3.65 -11.50 -3.15
C LEU A 33 -2.89 -10.68 -4.20
N GLN A 34 -2.79 -9.37 -4.03
CA GLN A 34 -2.03 -8.51 -4.93
C GLN A 34 -0.56 -8.90 -4.97
N GLN A 35 0.04 -9.23 -3.82
CA GLN A 35 1.41 -9.75 -3.75
C GLN A 35 1.55 -11.11 -4.41
N LEU A 36 0.57 -12.01 -4.22
CA LEU A 36 0.58 -13.33 -4.89
C LEU A 36 0.50 -13.18 -6.42
N PHE A 37 -0.35 -12.29 -6.94
CA PHE A 37 -0.42 -12.04 -8.38
C PHE A 37 0.89 -11.49 -8.94
N ASN A 38 1.53 -10.54 -8.25
CA ASN A 38 2.86 -10.04 -8.63
C ASN A 38 3.92 -11.17 -8.62
N SER A 39 3.82 -12.10 -7.67
CA SER A 39 4.70 -13.27 -7.62
C SER A 39 4.45 -14.23 -8.76
N VAL A 40 3.20 -14.44 -9.17
CA VAL A 40 2.85 -15.25 -10.35
C VAL A 40 3.39 -14.61 -11.63
N ASP A 41 3.24 -13.29 -11.80
CA ASP A 41 3.78 -12.56 -12.95
C ASP A 41 5.29 -12.79 -13.07
N THR A 42 6.02 -12.63 -11.96
CA THR A 42 7.48 -12.84 -11.89
C THR A 42 7.85 -14.31 -12.18
N ALA A 43 7.09 -15.27 -11.63
CA ALA A 43 7.33 -16.68 -11.85
C ALA A 43 7.09 -17.11 -13.30
N VAL A 44 6.05 -16.58 -13.93
CA VAL A 44 5.76 -16.86 -15.36
C VAL A 44 6.88 -16.32 -16.24
N VAL A 45 7.34 -15.09 -16.02
CA VAL A 45 8.47 -14.53 -16.78
C VAL A 45 9.75 -15.32 -16.52
N GLY A 46 10.04 -15.65 -15.27
CA GLY A 46 11.27 -16.36 -14.90
C GLY A 46 11.38 -17.77 -15.44
N ASN A 47 10.25 -18.49 -15.60
CA ASN A 47 10.25 -19.88 -16.08
C ASN A 47 10.02 -20.02 -17.59
N PHE A 48 9.31 -19.07 -18.22
CA PHE A 48 8.86 -19.21 -19.61
C PHE A 48 9.36 -18.11 -20.55
N ALA A 49 10.09 -17.10 -20.02
CA ALA A 49 10.76 -16.08 -20.83
C ALA A 49 12.29 -16.13 -20.61
N SER A 50 13.00 -15.10 -21.08
CA SER A 50 14.46 -15.03 -20.91
C SER A 50 14.85 -14.43 -19.53
N SER A 51 16.09 -14.67 -19.10
CA SER A 51 16.65 -14.03 -17.90
C SER A 51 16.68 -12.50 -18.01
N GLN A 52 16.90 -11.97 -19.22
CA GLN A 52 16.80 -10.53 -19.52
C GLN A 52 15.37 -10.00 -19.31
N ALA A 53 14.35 -10.80 -19.67
CA ALA A 53 12.95 -10.44 -19.44
C ALA A 53 12.63 -10.34 -17.94
N LEU A 54 13.13 -11.28 -17.14
CA LEU A 54 12.99 -11.25 -15.69
C LEU A 54 13.70 -10.03 -15.08
N ALA A 55 14.91 -9.73 -15.53
CA ALA A 55 15.67 -8.57 -15.10
C ALA A 55 14.95 -7.25 -15.49
N ALA A 56 14.33 -7.21 -16.67
CA ALA A 56 13.54 -6.08 -17.14
C ALA A 56 12.31 -5.81 -16.25
N VAL A 57 11.56 -6.83 -15.87
CA VAL A 57 10.42 -6.68 -14.95
C VAL A 57 10.88 -6.24 -13.57
N GLY A 58 11.96 -6.83 -13.06
CA GLY A 58 12.52 -6.49 -11.74
C GLY A 58 13.02 -5.06 -11.63
N SER A 59 13.75 -4.57 -12.64
CA SER A 59 14.32 -3.21 -12.66
C SER A 59 13.23 -2.11 -12.67
N ASN A 60 12.06 -2.40 -13.24
CA ASN A 60 10.96 -1.45 -13.33
C ASN A 60 10.14 -1.32 -12.03
N SER A 61 10.15 -2.32 -11.16
CA SER A 61 9.29 -2.39 -9.98
C SER A 61 9.45 -1.19 -9.03
N SER A 62 10.68 -0.75 -8.79
CA SER A 62 10.97 0.40 -7.92
C SER A 62 10.46 1.72 -8.49
N LEU A 63 10.60 1.92 -9.80
CA LEU A 63 10.12 3.13 -10.46
C LEU A 63 8.60 3.19 -10.49
N ILE A 64 7.96 2.06 -10.79
CA ILE A 64 6.50 1.92 -10.76
C ILE A 64 5.97 2.22 -9.35
N ALA A 65 6.56 1.60 -8.32
CA ALA A 65 6.18 1.82 -6.93
C ALA A 65 6.32 3.30 -6.52
N LEU A 66 7.42 3.95 -6.92
CA LEU A 66 7.65 5.37 -6.63
C LEU A 66 6.52 6.24 -7.19
N MET A 67 6.12 6.02 -8.44
CA MET A 67 5.09 6.81 -9.12
C MET A 67 3.68 6.54 -8.58
N ILE A 68 3.35 5.29 -8.31
CA ILE A 68 2.03 4.91 -7.79
C ILE A 68 1.84 5.37 -6.34
N ASN A 69 2.88 5.31 -5.50
CA ASN A 69 2.78 5.68 -4.08
C ASN A 69 2.25 7.09 -3.85
N LEU A 70 2.59 8.05 -4.72
CA LEU A 70 2.04 9.40 -4.63
C LEU A 70 0.51 9.39 -4.76
N PHE A 71 0.00 8.69 -5.77
CA PHE A 71 -1.44 8.63 -6.03
C PHE A 71 -2.20 7.75 -5.06
N ILE A 72 -1.58 6.69 -4.53
CA ILE A 72 -2.13 5.92 -3.40
C ILE A 72 -2.35 6.85 -2.19
N GLY A 73 -1.40 7.72 -1.89
CA GLY A 73 -1.57 8.74 -0.85
C GLY A 73 -2.72 9.69 -1.14
N ILE A 74 -2.86 10.18 -2.39
CA ILE A 74 -3.97 11.07 -2.78
C ILE A 74 -5.31 10.34 -2.69
N SER A 75 -5.39 9.08 -3.08
CA SER A 75 -6.59 8.26 -2.95
C SER A 75 -6.99 8.06 -1.47
N LEU A 76 -6.00 7.90 -0.58
CA LEU A 76 -6.21 7.89 0.87
C LEU A 76 -6.80 9.22 1.37
N GLY A 77 -6.32 10.35 0.84
CA GLY A 77 -6.90 11.67 1.10
C GLY A 77 -8.38 11.74 0.73
N SER A 78 -8.75 11.17 -0.42
CA SER A 78 -10.16 11.05 -0.85
C SER A 78 -10.98 10.21 0.13
N ASN A 79 -10.44 9.06 0.59
CA ASN A 79 -11.10 8.23 1.60
C ASN A 79 -11.40 9.02 2.88
N VAL A 80 -10.42 9.76 3.42
CA VAL A 80 -10.56 10.54 4.65
C VAL A 80 -11.64 11.60 4.51
N ILE A 81 -11.64 12.36 3.42
CA ILE A 81 -12.59 13.46 3.20
C ILE A 81 -14.01 12.92 3.01
N ILE A 82 -14.19 11.90 2.17
CA ILE A 82 -15.50 11.28 1.91
C ILE A 82 -16.03 10.62 3.19
N SER A 83 -15.21 9.85 3.91
CA SER A 83 -15.58 9.24 5.19
C SER A 83 -16.04 10.27 6.21
N ARG A 84 -15.34 11.42 6.29
CA ARG A 84 -15.72 12.52 7.19
C ARG A 84 -17.08 13.09 6.84
N TYR A 85 -17.35 13.34 5.55
CA TYR A 85 -18.65 13.85 5.11
C TYR A 85 -19.78 12.85 5.31
N ILE A 86 -19.52 11.57 5.16
CA ILE A 86 -20.48 10.50 5.48
C ILE A 86 -20.83 10.56 6.97
N GLY A 87 -19.82 10.69 7.85
CA GLY A 87 -20.03 10.87 9.28
C GLY A 87 -20.83 12.12 9.63
N GLN A 88 -20.62 13.22 8.90
CA GLN A 88 -21.35 14.49 9.07
C GLN A 88 -22.76 14.46 8.48
N GLY A 89 -23.09 13.50 7.59
CA GLY A 89 -24.36 13.47 6.88
C GLY A 89 -24.51 14.55 5.80
N VAL A 90 -23.42 15.12 5.27
CA VAL A 90 -23.45 16.23 4.30
C VAL A 90 -23.41 15.72 2.85
N HIS A 91 -24.58 15.33 2.31
CA HIS A 91 -24.72 14.65 1.02
C HIS A 91 -24.11 15.42 -0.17
N LYS A 92 -24.29 16.75 -0.23
CA LYS A 92 -23.74 17.59 -1.31
C LYS A 92 -22.22 17.51 -1.41
N ASN A 93 -21.55 17.52 -0.27
CA ASN A 93 -20.09 17.49 -0.23
C ASN A 93 -19.54 16.09 -0.53
N ILE A 94 -20.28 15.03 -0.15
CA ILE A 94 -19.93 13.65 -0.53
C ILE A 94 -19.85 13.53 -2.05
N LYS A 95 -20.89 13.96 -2.77
CA LYS A 95 -20.95 13.89 -4.22
C LYS A 95 -19.84 14.71 -4.88
N ALA A 96 -19.61 15.93 -4.41
CA ALA A 96 -18.53 16.79 -4.93
C ALA A 96 -17.15 16.16 -4.71
N ALA A 97 -16.90 15.54 -3.54
CA ALA A 97 -15.63 14.89 -3.24
C ALA A 97 -15.42 13.62 -4.10
N ILE A 98 -16.46 12.81 -4.33
CA ILE A 98 -16.40 11.62 -5.19
C ILE A 98 -16.08 12.01 -6.64
N HIS A 99 -16.81 12.98 -7.20
CA HIS A 99 -16.55 13.41 -8.57
C HIS A 99 -15.14 14.01 -8.72
N THR A 100 -14.69 14.82 -7.76
CA THR A 100 -13.32 15.35 -7.74
C THR A 100 -12.30 14.22 -7.69
N ALA A 101 -12.49 13.19 -6.84
CA ALA A 101 -11.59 12.06 -6.71
C ALA A 101 -11.46 11.27 -8.03
N ILE A 102 -12.57 11.01 -8.72
CA ILE A 102 -12.56 10.31 -10.03
C ILE A 102 -11.86 11.15 -11.11
N VAL A 103 -12.10 12.47 -11.16
CA VAL A 103 -11.41 13.33 -12.13
C VAL A 103 -9.91 13.39 -11.83
N VAL A 104 -9.50 13.43 -10.56
CA VAL A 104 -8.08 13.37 -10.17
C VAL A 104 -7.45 12.04 -10.57
N ALA A 105 -8.16 10.92 -10.40
CA ALA A 105 -7.67 9.60 -10.84
C ALA A 105 -7.45 9.56 -12.36
N LEU A 106 -8.40 10.05 -13.15
CA LEU A 106 -8.29 10.10 -14.61
C LEU A 106 -7.17 11.04 -15.06
N ALA A 107 -7.17 12.28 -14.54
CA ALA A 107 -6.15 13.28 -14.91
C ALA A 107 -4.73 12.81 -14.51
N GLY A 108 -4.57 12.29 -13.29
CA GLY A 108 -3.31 11.72 -12.82
C GLY A 108 -2.87 10.50 -13.61
N GLY A 109 -3.82 9.61 -13.95
CA GLY A 109 -3.54 8.43 -14.78
C GLY A 109 -3.11 8.79 -16.19
N ILE A 110 -3.79 9.74 -16.84
CA ILE A 110 -3.41 10.25 -18.16
C ILE A 110 -2.05 10.98 -18.09
N PHE A 111 -1.83 11.77 -17.04
CA PHE A 111 -0.53 12.41 -16.82
C PHE A 111 0.60 11.38 -16.72
N LEU A 112 0.45 10.34 -15.91
CA LEU A 112 1.44 9.27 -15.78
C LEU A 112 1.59 8.46 -17.08
N LEU A 113 0.50 8.19 -17.79
CA LEU A 113 0.54 7.53 -19.09
C LEU A 113 1.44 8.31 -20.06
N VAL A 114 1.18 9.61 -20.22
CA VAL A 114 1.95 10.47 -21.13
C VAL A 114 3.39 10.59 -20.62
N LEU A 115 3.59 10.92 -19.35
CA LEU A 115 4.91 11.06 -18.75
C LEU A 115 5.75 9.79 -18.95
N GLY A 116 5.16 8.62 -18.69
CA GLY A 116 5.84 7.33 -18.81
C GLY A 116 6.37 7.03 -20.21
N GLN A 117 5.67 7.47 -21.27
CA GLN A 117 6.16 7.29 -22.64
C GLN A 117 7.48 8.03 -22.90
N PHE A 118 7.64 9.22 -22.32
CA PHE A 118 8.83 10.06 -22.53
C PHE A 118 9.97 9.73 -21.55
N ILE A 119 9.68 9.47 -20.27
CA ILE A 119 10.70 9.30 -19.25
C ILE A 119 11.23 7.87 -19.12
N ALA A 120 10.55 6.86 -19.69
CA ALA A 120 10.91 5.45 -19.51
C ALA A 120 12.39 5.18 -19.79
N ARG A 121 12.88 5.54 -20.98
CA ARG A 121 14.28 5.30 -21.36
C ARG A 121 15.27 6.18 -20.57
N PRO A 122 15.11 7.52 -20.47
CA PRO A 122 16.02 8.37 -19.70
C PRO A 122 16.19 7.92 -18.24
N VAL A 123 15.10 7.54 -17.58
CA VAL A 123 15.16 7.13 -16.16
C VAL A 123 15.87 5.78 -16.01
N LEU A 124 15.59 4.80 -16.88
CA LEU A 124 16.24 3.49 -16.84
C LEU A 124 17.75 3.59 -17.12
N VAL A 125 18.15 4.47 -18.04
CA VAL A 125 19.58 4.77 -18.25
C VAL A 125 20.21 5.38 -16.99
N LEU A 126 19.54 6.35 -16.37
CA LEU A 126 20.01 6.97 -15.11
C LEU A 126 20.10 5.97 -13.96
N MET A 127 19.24 4.96 -13.94
CA MET A 127 19.27 3.87 -12.97
C MET A 127 20.36 2.83 -13.22
N GLY A 128 21.12 2.95 -14.34
CA GLY A 128 22.19 2.03 -14.70
C GLY A 128 21.69 0.67 -15.18
N THR A 129 20.51 0.62 -15.83
CA THR A 129 19.99 -0.61 -16.42
C THR A 129 20.94 -1.11 -17.52
N PRO A 130 21.36 -2.40 -17.52
CA PRO A 130 22.28 -2.95 -18.52
C PRO A 130 21.75 -2.83 -19.94
N ASP A 131 22.67 -2.66 -20.92
CA ASP A 131 22.32 -2.44 -22.34
C ASP A 131 21.55 -3.60 -22.97
N ASP A 132 21.77 -4.84 -22.51
CA ASP A 132 21.08 -6.04 -22.98
C ASP A 132 19.66 -6.19 -22.41
N VAL A 133 19.32 -5.42 -21.39
CA VAL A 133 18.01 -5.44 -20.68
C VAL A 133 17.18 -4.20 -20.99
N ILE A 134 17.81 -3.08 -21.30
CA ILE A 134 17.15 -1.75 -21.33
C ILE A 134 15.98 -1.67 -22.30
N ASP A 135 16.10 -2.27 -23.48
CA ASP A 135 15.04 -2.19 -24.49
C ASP A 135 13.79 -2.98 -24.05
N LEU A 136 13.97 -4.13 -23.41
CA LEU A 136 12.88 -4.91 -22.82
C LEU A 136 12.25 -4.18 -21.61
N ALA A 137 13.08 -3.54 -20.79
CA ALA A 137 12.61 -2.76 -19.64
C ALA A 137 11.80 -1.54 -20.09
N VAL A 138 12.26 -0.81 -21.13
CA VAL A 138 11.53 0.31 -21.72
C VAL A 138 10.20 -0.14 -22.31
N LEU A 139 10.19 -1.26 -23.04
CA LEU A 139 8.97 -1.82 -23.63
C LEU A 139 7.94 -2.18 -22.55
N TYR A 140 8.37 -2.91 -21.51
CA TYR A 140 7.53 -3.25 -20.37
C TYR A 140 6.94 -2.00 -19.71
N LEU A 141 7.80 -1.04 -19.38
CA LEU A 141 7.40 0.17 -18.69
C LEU A 141 6.41 1.00 -19.50
N ARG A 142 6.64 1.18 -20.79
CA ARG A 142 5.73 1.91 -21.69
C ARG A 142 4.35 1.25 -21.75
N ILE A 143 4.29 -0.09 -21.91
CA ILE A 143 3.01 -0.82 -21.92
C ILE A 143 2.33 -0.68 -20.54
N TYR A 144 3.08 -0.84 -19.45
CA TYR A 144 2.55 -0.72 -18.09
C TYR A 144 1.93 0.67 -17.85
N PHE A 145 2.58 1.74 -18.32
CA PHE A 145 2.07 3.11 -18.19
C PHE A 145 0.78 3.35 -18.99
N LEU A 146 0.50 2.60 -20.05
CA LEU A 146 -0.82 2.65 -20.72
C LEU A 146 -1.94 2.22 -19.76
N GLY A 147 -1.65 1.39 -18.79
CA GLY A 147 -2.58 0.93 -17.75
C GLY A 147 -2.79 1.92 -16.61
N MET A 148 -1.98 2.98 -16.46
CA MET A 148 -2.03 3.90 -15.33
C MET A 148 -3.40 4.54 -15.06
N PRO A 149 -4.17 4.98 -16.06
CA PRO A 149 -5.51 5.50 -15.83
C PRO A 149 -6.42 4.49 -15.13
N PHE A 150 -6.32 3.22 -15.48
CA PHE A 150 -7.14 2.14 -14.91
C PHE A 150 -6.67 1.73 -13.52
N ILE A 151 -5.36 1.70 -13.29
CA ILE A 151 -4.75 1.43 -11.97
C ILE A 151 -5.22 2.50 -10.97
N LEU A 152 -5.09 3.79 -11.33
CA LEU A 152 -5.52 4.86 -10.46
C LEU A 152 -7.03 4.89 -10.27
N LEU A 153 -7.82 4.60 -11.32
CA LEU A 153 -9.28 4.46 -11.18
C LEU A 153 -9.65 3.35 -10.19
N TYR A 154 -8.99 2.19 -10.25
CA TYR A 154 -9.19 1.12 -9.27
C TYR A 154 -8.89 1.59 -7.85
N ASP A 155 -7.77 2.27 -7.62
CA ASP A 155 -7.38 2.75 -6.28
C ASP A 155 -8.35 3.78 -5.72
N PHE A 156 -8.77 4.75 -6.54
CA PHE A 156 -9.70 5.78 -6.10
C PHE A 156 -11.12 5.24 -5.92
N CYS A 157 -11.63 4.39 -6.83
CA CYS A 157 -12.93 3.74 -6.66
C CYS A 157 -12.96 2.84 -5.43
N SER A 158 -11.88 2.07 -5.18
CA SER A 158 -11.71 1.29 -3.95
C SER A 158 -11.73 2.17 -2.71
N SER A 159 -11.06 3.31 -2.76
CA SER A 159 -11.01 4.30 -1.69
C SER A 159 -12.39 4.89 -1.39
N ILE A 160 -13.19 5.20 -2.42
CA ILE A 160 -14.57 5.66 -2.30
C ILE A 160 -15.45 4.58 -1.64
N LEU A 161 -15.40 3.34 -2.10
CA LEU A 161 -16.17 2.24 -1.52
C LEU A 161 -15.77 1.95 -0.07
N ARG A 162 -14.46 1.95 0.24
CA ARG A 162 -13.97 1.83 1.63
C ARG A 162 -14.50 2.93 2.53
N SER A 163 -14.63 4.16 2.04
CA SER A 163 -15.17 5.28 2.82
C SER A 163 -16.61 5.07 3.25
N THR A 164 -17.38 4.24 2.55
CA THR A 164 -18.76 3.86 2.88
C THR A 164 -18.88 2.64 3.78
N GLY A 165 -17.76 2.01 4.12
CA GLY A 165 -17.75 0.78 4.91
C GLY A 165 -17.69 -0.50 4.10
N ASP A 166 -17.43 -0.42 2.82
CA ASP A 166 -17.35 -1.59 1.95
C ASP A 166 -15.91 -1.88 1.53
N SER A 167 -15.32 -2.89 2.14
CA SER A 167 -14.01 -3.44 1.78
C SER A 167 -14.10 -4.72 0.93
N ARG A 168 -15.30 -5.29 0.79
CA ARG A 168 -15.48 -6.58 0.12
C ARG A 168 -15.57 -6.46 -1.40
N ARG A 169 -16.32 -5.48 -1.90
CA ARG A 169 -16.48 -5.31 -3.35
C ARG A 169 -15.15 -4.97 -4.05
N PRO A 170 -14.27 -4.11 -3.51
CA PRO A 170 -12.90 -3.97 -4.04
C PRO A 170 -12.10 -5.27 -4.06
N LEU A 171 -12.22 -6.12 -3.03
CA LEU A 171 -11.60 -7.43 -3.00
C LEU A 171 -12.11 -8.35 -4.13
N TYR A 172 -13.42 -8.40 -4.35
CA TYR A 172 -14.00 -9.22 -5.42
C TYR A 172 -13.56 -8.77 -6.82
N ALA A 173 -13.49 -7.45 -7.05
CA ALA A 173 -12.96 -6.89 -8.29
C ALA A 173 -11.48 -7.27 -8.50
N LEU A 174 -10.69 -7.27 -7.42
CA LEU A 174 -9.29 -7.68 -7.45
C LEU A 174 -9.14 -9.19 -7.73
N ILE A 175 -9.97 -10.04 -7.14
CA ILE A 175 -9.96 -11.49 -7.40
C ILE A 175 -10.27 -11.76 -8.89
N ALA A 176 -11.31 -11.13 -9.42
CA ALA A 176 -11.65 -11.27 -10.84
C ALA A 176 -10.50 -10.83 -11.76
N ALA A 177 -9.90 -9.68 -11.46
CA ALA A 177 -8.74 -9.17 -12.20
C ALA A 177 -7.53 -10.10 -12.11
N GLY A 178 -7.24 -10.65 -10.93
CA GLY A 178 -6.11 -11.54 -10.72
C GLY A 178 -6.25 -12.88 -11.45
N VAL A 179 -7.44 -13.45 -11.50
CA VAL A 179 -7.71 -14.66 -12.28
C VAL A 179 -7.50 -14.37 -13.78
N ILE A 180 -8.00 -13.24 -14.28
CA ILE A 180 -7.81 -12.83 -15.68
C ILE A 180 -6.33 -12.55 -15.95
N ASN A 181 -5.63 -11.84 -15.06
CA ASN A 181 -4.19 -11.57 -15.18
C ASN A 181 -3.39 -12.87 -15.31
N THR A 182 -3.59 -13.81 -14.39
CA THR A 182 -2.91 -15.11 -14.40
C THR A 182 -3.21 -15.89 -15.70
N GLY A 183 -4.47 -15.95 -16.11
CA GLY A 183 -4.88 -16.61 -17.35
C GLY A 183 -4.24 -15.98 -18.58
N LEU A 184 -4.25 -14.64 -18.67
CA LEU A 184 -3.63 -13.91 -19.77
C LEU A 184 -2.10 -14.06 -19.78
N ASN A 185 -1.46 -14.04 -18.62
CA ASN A 185 -0.01 -14.28 -18.53
C ASN A 185 0.37 -15.64 -19.13
N LEU A 186 -0.33 -16.71 -18.75
CA LEU A 186 -0.08 -18.04 -19.30
C LEU A 186 -0.29 -18.07 -20.82
N VAL A 187 -1.37 -17.47 -21.31
CA VAL A 187 -1.67 -17.45 -22.76
C VAL A 187 -0.66 -16.58 -23.51
N LEU A 188 -0.43 -15.34 -23.09
CA LEU A 188 0.40 -14.39 -23.83
C LEU A 188 1.89 -14.74 -23.77
N VAL A 189 2.37 -15.28 -22.64
CA VAL A 189 3.80 -15.63 -22.49
C VAL A 189 4.10 -17.02 -23.04
N ILE A 190 3.25 -18.01 -22.75
CA ILE A 190 3.54 -19.41 -23.12
C ILE A 190 3.06 -19.73 -24.55
N VAL A 191 1.84 -19.33 -24.92
CA VAL A 191 1.27 -19.67 -26.22
C VAL A 191 1.71 -18.71 -27.32
N PHE A 192 1.63 -17.39 -27.02
CA PHE A 192 2.00 -16.34 -27.99
C PHE A 192 3.48 -15.92 -27.94
N HIS A 193 4.25 -16.41 -26.96
CA HIS A 193 5.67 -16.11 -26.77
C HIS A 193 6.01 -14.62 -26.71
N LEU A 194 5.10 -13.79 -26.16
CA LEU A 194 5.27 -12.34 -26.09
C LEU A 194 6.23 -11.89 -24.97
N GLY A 195 6.71 -12.79 -24.11
CA GLY A 195 7.67 -12.49 -23.04
C GLY A 195 7.22 -11.33 -22.15
N VAL A 196 8.07 -10.31 -22.04
CA VAL A 196 7.86 -9.13 -21.20
C VAL A 196 6.59 -8.35 -21.59
N SER A 197 6.33 -8.19 -22.88
CA SER A 197 5.14 -7.46 -23.34
C SER A 197 3.85 -8.20 -23.01
N GLY A 198 3.87 -9.54 -23.01
CA GLY A 198 2.73 -10.36 -22.63
C GLY A 198 2.28 -10.09 -21.18
N VAL A 199 3.24 -10.05 -20.24
CA VAL A 199 2.95 -9.77 -18.83
C VAL A 199 2.46 -8.34 -18.64
N ALA A 200 3.06 -7.36 -19.30
CA ALA A 200 2.62 -5.97 -19.22
C ALA A 200 1.18 -5.80 -19.75
N ILE A 201 0.85 -6.43 -20.89
CA ILE A 201 -0.51 -6.42 -21.45
C ILE A 201 -1.51 -7.11 -20.51
N ALA A 202 -1.16 -8.26 -19.94
CA ALA A 202 -2.01 -8.95 -18.98
C ALA A 202 -2.33 -8.09 -17.77
N THR A 203 -1.34 -7.36 -17.24
CA THR A 203 -1.49 -6.41 -16.13
C THR A 203 -2.41 -5.25 -16.52
N VAL A 204 -2.24 -4.67 -17.70
CA VAL A 204 -3.12 -3.58 -18.18
C VAL A 204 -4.55 -4.06 -18.32
N VAL A 205 -4.79 -5.19 -18.97
CA VAL A 205 -6.14 -5.73 -19.20
C VAL A 205 -6.81 -6.07 -17.86
N SER A 206 -6.12 -6.68 -16.93
CA SER A 206 -6.67 -7.00 -15.60
C SER A 206 -7.07 -5.75 -14.82
N ASN A 207 -6.29 -4.67 -14.93
CA ASN A 207 -6.64 -3.38 -14.30
C ASN A 207 -7.83 -2.69 -15.00
N ILE A 208 -7.99 -2.83 -16.30
CA ILE A 208 -9.20 -2.39 -17.01
C ILE A 208 -10.43 -3.11 -16.46
N VAL A 209 -10.33 -4.43 -16.25
CA VAL A 209 -11.45 -5.21 -15.70
C VAL A 209 -11.78 -4.80 -14.27
N SER A 210 -10.79 -4.73 -13.37
CA SER A 210 -11.05 -4.35 -11.96
C SER A 210 -11.61 -2.95 -11.82
N SER A 211 -11.05 -1.97 -12.54
CA SER A 211 -11.56 -0.59 -12.53
C SER A 211 -12.95 -0.51 -13.16
N GLY A 212 -13.19 -1.24 -14.26
CA GLY A 212 -14.52 -1.32 -14.90
C GLY A 212 -15.60 -1.88 -13.98
N ILE A 213 -15.29 -2.94 -13.23
CA ILE A 213 -16.20 -3.51 -12.21
C ILE A 213 -16.54 -2.46 -11.15
N LEU A 214 -15.54 -1.75 -10.60
CA LEU A 214 -15.76 -0.77 -9.55
C LEU A 214 -16.51 0.47 -10.05
N ILE A 215 -16.22 0.94 -11.26
CA ILE A 215 -16.97 2.02 -11.90
C ILE A 215 -18.43 1.59 -12.11
N TYR A 216 -18.66 0.38 -12.63
CA TYR A 216 -20.00 -0.16 -12.79
C TYR A 216 -20.77 -0.16 -11.46
N ILE A 217 -20.13 -0.59 -10.37
CA ILE A 217 -20.72 -0.57 -9.03
C ILE A 217 -21.08 0.87 -8.63
N LEU A 218 -20.17 1.84 -8.79
CA LEU A 218 -20.42 3.23 -8.40
C LEU A 218 -21.51 3.91 -9.24
N LEU A 219 -21.67 3.54 -10.50
CA LEU A 219 -22.76 4.05 -11.37
C LEU A 219 -24.15 3.56 -10.93
N HIS A 220 -24.21 2.38 -10.28
CA HIS A 220 -25.46 1.76 -9.82
C HIS A 220 -25.68 1.89 -8.30
N GLU A 221 -24.83 2.67 -7.62
CA GLU A 221 -25.04 3.03 -6.23
C GLU A 221 -26.20 4.04 -6.07
N ASP A 222 -26.72 4.17 -4.83
CA ASP A 222 -27.71 5.20 -4.51
C ASP A 222 -27.01 6.51 -4.09
N ASP A 223 -27.75 7.61 -4.17
CA ASP A 223 -27.29 8.88 -3.63
C ASP A 223 -26.97 8.78 -2.12
N PRO A 224 -25.92 9.48 -1.64
CA PRO A 224 -25.08 10.46 -2.34
C PRO A 224 -23.79 9.87 -2.96
N ILE A 225 -23.65 8.53 -3.01
CA ILE A 225 -22.39 7.85 -3.41
C ILE A 225 -22.38 7.55 -4.91
N ARG A 226 -23.51 7.65 -5.55
CA ARG A 226 -23.66 7.38 -6.99
C ARG A 226 -22.75 8.27 -7.83
N LEU A 227 -21.99 7.62 -8.71
CA LEU A 227 -21.20 8.32 -9.72
C LEU A 227 -22.11 8.74 -10.88
N GLU A 228 -22.12 10.02 -11.20
CA GLU A 228 -22.84 10.59 -12.33
C GLU A 228 -21.86 11.13 -13.37
N PRO A 229 -21.64 10.42 -14.50
CA PRO A 229 -20.67 10.85 -15.51
C PRO A 229 -20.91 12.25 -16.06
N LYS A 230 -22.18 12.65 -16.16
CA LYS A 230 -22.58 13.99 -16.65
C LYS A 230 -22.28 15.11 -15.65
N ALA A 231 -22.10 14.79 -14.38
CA ALA A 231 -21.82 15.74 -13.30
C ALA A 231 -20.35 15.71 -12.86
N LEU A 232 -19.48 15.04 -13.61
CA LEU A 232 -18.03 15.02 -13.31
C LEU A 232 -17.46 16.44 -13.43
N ALA A 233 -16.99 16.95 -12.30
CA ALA A 233 -16.38 18.25 -12.19
C ALA A 233 -15.34 18.27 -11.05
N ILE A 234 -14.34 19.12 -11.16
CA ILE A 234 -13.39 19.37 -10.09
C ILE A 234 -13.96 20.46 -9.18
N SER A 235 -14.16 20.12 -7.89
CA SER A 235 -14.33 21.10 -6.84
C SER A 235 -12.98 21.46 -6.26
N TRP A 236 -12.47 22.67 -6.54
CA TRP A 236 -11.18 23.12 -6.01
C TRP A 236 -11.11 23.10 -4.49
N HIS A 237 -12.24 23.32 -3.83
CA HIS A 237 -12.34 23.24 -2.37
C HIS A 237 -12.10 21.82 -1.87
N GLU A 238 -12.72 20.82 -2.50
CA GLU A 238 -12.55 19.42 -2.13
C GLU A 238 -11.18 18.88 -2.57
N LEU A 239 -10.70 19.28 -3.75
CA LEU A 239 -9.36 18.96 -4.22
C LEU A 239 -8.29 19.40 -3.22
N LYS A 240 -8.36 20.65 -2.75
CA LYS A 240 -7.40 21.16 -1.75
C LYS A 240 -7.40 20.31 -0.49
N LYS A 241 -8.57 19.92 0.02
CA LYS A 241 -8.68 19.07 1.23
C LYS A 241 -8.08 17.69 1.01
N ILE A 242 -8.37 17.07 -0.14
CA ILE A 242 -7.84 15.77 -0.54
C ILE A 242 -6.30 15.84 -0.62
N LEU A 243 -5.76 16.86 -1.28
CA LEU A 243 -4.31 17.01 -1.45
C LEU A 243 -3.57 17.32 -0.15
N VAL A 244 -4.15 18.11 0.76
CA VAL A 244 -3.54 18.40 2.08
C VAL A 244 -3.33 17.12 2.90
N ILE A 245 -4.18 16.12 2.73
CA ILE A 245 -4.04 14.82 3.39
C ILE A 245 -3.22 13.85 2.53
N GLY A 246 -3.53 13.81 1.25
CA GLY A 246 -3.00 12.80 0.34
C GLY A 246 -1.55 13.00 -0.05
N VAL A 247 -1.13 14.24 -0.36
CA VAL A 247 0.23 14.50 -0.81
C VAL A 247 1.28 14.17 0.26
N PRO A 248 1.14 14.57 1.54
CA PRO A 248 2.09 14.16 2.56
C PRO A 248 2.17 12.64 2.74
N ALA A 249 1.02 11.93 2.65
CA ALA A 249 0.97 10.47 2.75
C ALA A 249 1.66 9.80 1.56
N GLY A 250 1.46 10.31 0.34
CA GLY A 250 2.11 9.80 -0.86
C GLY A 250 3.62 10.05 -0.87
N LEU A 251 4.05 11.25 -0.51
CA LEU A 251 5.47 11.59 -0.38
C LEU A 251 6.17 10.72 0.68
N GLN A 252 5.50 10.43 1.80
CA GLN A 252 6.00 9.48 2.79
C GLN A 252 6.27 8.11 2.16
N GLY A 253 5.34 7.57 1.38
CA GLY A 253 5.50 6.29 0.68
C GLY A 253 6.67 6.32 -0.33
N MET A 254 6.81 7.41 -1.09
CA MET A 254 7.92 7.58 -2.02
C MET A 254 9.29 7.58 -1.31
N VAL A 255 9.44 8.37 -0.25
CA VAL A 255 10.68 8.45 0.54
C VAL A 255 11.00 7.10 1.21
N PHE A 256 9.97 6.39 1.68
CA PHE A 256 10.15 5.06 2.24
C PHE A 256 10.66 4.05 1.21
N SER A 257 10.17 4.11 -0.03
CA SER A 257 10.66 3.28 -1.14
C SER A 257 12.13 3.57 -1.45
N ILE A 258 12.53 4.85 -1.48
CA ILE A 258 13.94 5.24 -1.69
C ILE A 258 14.83 4.70 -0.57
N ALA A 259 14.40 4.83 0.69
CA ALA A 259 15.16 4.32 1.83
C ALA A 259 15.36 2.79 1.77
N ASN A 260 14.34 2.05 1.32
CA ASN A 260 14.45 0.60 1.13
C ASN A 260 15.44 0.23 0.02
N VAL A 261 15.51 0.99 -1.08
CA VAL A 261 16.52 0.80 -2.13
C VAL A 261 17.93 0.99 -1.59
N CYS A 262 18.17 1.99 -0.75
CA CYS A 262 19.48 2.21 -0.13
C CYS A 262 19.89 1.05 0.80
N ILE A 263 18.95 0.52 1.59
CA ILE A 263 19.24 -0.66 2.43
C ILE A 263 19.52 -1.88 1.56
N GLN A 264 18.74 -2.09 0.49
CA GLN A 264 18.98 -3.21 -0.43
C GLN A 264 20.36 -3.12 -1.08
N SER A 265 20.82 -1.92 -1.45
CA SER A 265 22.18 -1.72 -1.94
C SER A 265 23.25 -2.16 -0.92
N THR A 266 23.02 -1.93 0.36
CA THR A 266 23.90 -2.42 1.42
C THR A 266 23.85 -3.93 1.58
N ILE A 267 22.66 -4.54 1.48
CA ILE A 267 22.52 -6.00 1.51
C ILE A 267 23.28 -6.64 0.33
N ASN A 268 23.23 -6.01 -0.84
CA ASN A 268 23.95 -6.50 -2.04
C ASN A 268 25.47 -6.59 -1.83
N SER A 269 26.05 -5.77 -0.95
CA SER A 269 27.49 -5.82 -0.65
C SER A 269 27.93 -7.07 0.11
N PHE A 270 27.01 -7.87 0.66
CA PHE A 270 27.27 -9.13 1.34
C PHE A 270 27.29 -10.34 0.41
N GLY A 271 27.06 -10.14 -0.89
CA GLY A 271 27.08 -11.21 -1.89
C GLY A 271 25.71 -11.81 -2.23
N SER A 272 25.71 -12.75 -3.17
CA SER A 272 24.49 -13.36 -3.73
C SER A 272 23.65 -14.11 -2.70
N ASP A 273 24.30 -14.80 -1.77
CA ASP A 273 23.64 -15.64 -0.77
C ASP A 273 22.90 -14.81 0.26
N ALA A 274 23.47 -13.66 0.65
CA ALA A 274 22.82 -12.68 1.51
C ALA A 274 21.61 -12.04 0.81
N VAL A 275 21.72 -11.73 -0.47
CA VAL A 275 20.61 -11.18 -1.27
C VAL A 275 19.48 -12.20 -1.37
N ALA A 276 19.80 -13.45 -1.72
CA ALA A 276 18.82 -14.53 -1.86
C ALA A 276 18.13 -14.84 -0.52
N GLY A 277 18.90 -14.98 0.57
CA GLY A 277 18.38 -15.24 1.90
C GLY A 277 17.51 -14.10 2.42
N SER A 278 17.97 -12.86 2.22
CA SER A 278 17.21 -11.66 2.56
C SER A 278 15.89 -11.58 1.80
N ALA A 279 15.89 -11.86 0.50
CA ALA A 279 14.69 -11.84 -0.33
C ALA A 279 13.67 -12.91 0.09
N ALA A 280 14.13 -14.13 0.44
CA ALA A 280 13.27 -15.18 0.96
C ALA A 280 12.55 -14.76 2.25
N ALA A 281 13.29 -14.22 3.23
CA ALA A 281 12.73 -13.75 4.50
C ALA A 281 11.78 -12.56 4.32
N LEU A 282 12.09 -11.63 3.41
CA LEU A 282 11.30 -10.43 3.14
C LEU A 282 9.86 -10.75 2.70
N ASN A 283 9.64 -11.86 2.01
CA ASN A 283 8.28 -12.26 1.62
C ASN A 283 7.39 -12.50 2.85
N PHE A 284 7.93 -13.12 3.91
CA PHE A 284 7.19 -13.38 5.15
C PHE A 284 6.95 -12.09 5.95
N GLU A 285 7.92 -11.16 5.94
CA GLU A 285 7.73 -9.81 6.50
C GLU A 285 6.56 -9.11 5.80
N TYR A 286 6.48 -9.13 4.47
CA TYR A 286 5.38 -8.51 3.74
C TYR A 286 4.01 -9.07 4.14
N PHE A 287 3.86 -10.37 4.32
CA PHE A 287 2.59 -10.94 4.76
C PHE A 287 2.17 -10.40 6.14
N SER A 288 3.10 -10.33 7.07
CA SER A 288 2.85 -9.75 8.41
C SER A 288 2.54 -8.26 8.33
N TYR A 289 3.28 -7.50 7.52
CA TYR A 289 3.06 -6.07 7.32
C TYR A 289 1.70 -5.75 6.65
N PHE A 290 1.24 -6.56 5.71
CA PHE A 290 -0.07 -6.36 5.07
C PHE A 290 -1.23 -6.44 6.06
N VAL A 291 -1.12 -7.26 7.10
CA VAL A 291 -2.08 -7.30 8.20
C VAL A 291 -2.06 -5.98 8.97
N VAL A 292 -0.89 -5.48 9.33
CA VAL A 292 -0.74 -4.17 10.00
C VAL A 292 -1.32 -3.04 9.15
N ASN A 293 -1.01 -3.03 7.86
CA ASN A 293 -1.50 -2.02 6.91
C ASN A 293 -3.04 -2.05 6.79
N ALA A 294 -3.66 -3.23 6.78
CA ALA A 294 -5.11 -3.37 6.75
C ALA A 294 -5.78 -2.76 7.99
N PHE A 295 -5.24 -2.99 9.18
CA PHE A 295 -5.73 -2.34 10.40
C PHE A 295 -5.44 -0.84 10.43
N ALA A 296 -4.33 -0.38 9.86
CA ALA A 296 -4.03 1.05 9.71
C ALA A 296 -5.05 1.73 8.78
N GLN A 297 -5.36 1.17 7.62
CA GLN A 297 -6.39 1.69 6.72
C GLN A 297 -7.79 1.67 7.37
N THR A 298 -8.11 0.61 8.12
CA THR A 298 -9.33 0.53 8.92
C THR A 298 -9.38 1.67 9.94
N THR A 299 -8.27 1.94 10.62
CA THR A 299 -8.17 3.05 11.58
C THR A 299 -8.41 4.39 10.92
N VAL A 300 -7.85 4.63 9.72
CA VAL A 300 -8.10 5.87 8.95
C VAL A 300 -9.59 6.07 8.71
N THR A 301 -10.25 5.07 8.11
CA THR A 301 -11.64 5.18 7.66
C THR A 301 -12.60 5.31 8.84
N PHE A 302 -12.49 4.43 9.84
CA PHE A 302 -13.35 4.47 11.03
C PHE A 302 -13.14 5.73 11.88
N THR A 303 -11.89 6.17 12.05
CA THR A 303 -11.61 7.42 12.78
C THR A 303 -12.19 8.61 12.04
N SER A 304 -12.05 8.69 10.71
CA SER A 304 -12.54 9.80 9.92
C SER A 304 -14.07 9.91 9.96
N GLN A 305 -14.80 8.77 9.83
CA GLN A 305 -16.25 8.76 9.93
C GLN A 305 -16.75 9.13 11.33
N ASN A 306 -16.19 8.53 12.38
CA ASN A 306 -16.59 8.84 13.77
C ASN A 306 -16.23 10.26 14.15
N TYR A 307 -15.08 10.78 13.69
CA TYR A 307 -14.71 12.18 13.91
C TYR A 307 -15.67 13.15 13.21
N GLY A 308 -16.09 12.81 11.98
CA GLY A 308 -17.12 13.56 11.26
C GLY A 308 -18.46 13.58 11.98
N ALA A 309 -18.86 12.47 12.59
CA ALA A 309 -20.08 12.32 13.37
C ALA A 309 -20.02 12.98 14.78
N GLY A 310 -18.86 13.50 15.21
CA GLY A 310 -18.67 14.03 16.56
C GLY A 310 -18.46 12.97 17.63
N GLU A 311 -18.31 11.69 17.26
CA GLU A 311 -18.19 10.54 18.15
C GLU A 311 -16.72 10.34 18.62
N TYR A 312 -16.20 11.28 19.41
CA TYR A 312 -14.79 11.31 19.81
C TYR A 312 -14.37 10.14 20.71
N ASP A 313 -15.26 9.64 21.56
CA ASP A 313 -14.96 8.47 22.38
C ASP A 313 -14.90 7.18 21.55
N ARG A 314 -15.67 7.11 20.48
CA ARG A 314 -15.55 6.01 19.52
C ARG A 314 -14.23 6.09 18.78
N CYS A 315 -13.72 7.26 18.41
CA CYS A 315 -12.38 7.40 17.83
C CYS A 315 -11.28 6.82 18.74
N LYS A 316 -11.37 7.02 20.07
CA LYS A 316 -10.46 6.41 21.05
C LYS A 316 -10.56 4.88 21.07
N LYS A 317 -11.79 4.36 21.00
CA LYS A 317 -12.05 2.91 20.96
C LYS A 317 -11.56 2.28 19.65
N VAL A 318 -11.78 2.94 18.52
CA VAL A 318 -11.26 2.52 17.20
C VAL A 318 -9.75 2.40 17.24
N PHE A 319 -9.04 3.40 17.75
CA PHE A 319 -7.58 3.35 17.90
C PHE A 319 -7.13 2.18 18.75
N ARG A 320 -7.72 1.99 19.94
CA ARG A 320 -7.33 0.90 20.85
C ARG A 320 -7.56 -0.47 20.24
N LEU A 321 -8.74 -0.70 19.66
CA LEU A 321 -9.10 -2.01 19.09
C LEU A 321 -8.22 -2.35 17.88
N ASN A 322 -7.98 -1.39 16.97
CA ASN A 322 -7.10 -1.63 15.83
C ASN A 322 -5.65 -1.87 16.28
N MET A 323 -5.16 -1.16 17.31
CA MET A 323 -3.84 -1.41 17.88
C MET A 323 -3.73 -2.83 18.44
N ILE A 324 -4.71 -3.25 19.27
CA ILE A 324 -4.73 -4.59 19.88
C ILE A 324 -4.82 -5.66 18.79
N PHE A 325 -5.74 -5.52 17.84
CA PHE A 325 -5.90 -6.51 16.76
C PHE A 325 -4.68 -6.57 15.87
N SER A 326 -4.11 -5.43 15.49
CA SER A 326 -2.90 -5.39 14.68
C SER A 326 -1.73 -6.10 15.38
N LEU A 327 -1.50 -5.83 16.67
CA LEU A 327 -0.47 -6.51 17.45
C LEU A 327 -0.72 -8.02 17.56
N ILE A 328 -1.96 -8.44 17.83
CA ILE A 328 -2.31 -9.86 17.95
C ILE A 328 -2.13 -10.59 16.61
N PHE A 329 -2.76 -10.09 15.54
CA PHE A 329 -2.75 -10.79 14.25
C PHE A 329 -1.37 -10.76 13.60
N CYS A 330 -0.64 -9.64 13.67
CA CYS A 330 0.74 -9.56 13.19
C CYS A 330 1.65 -10.47 14.03
N GLY A 331 1.54 -10.44 15.36
CA GLY A 331 2.33 -11.29 16.24
C GLY A 331 2.06 -12.78 16.06
N LEU A 332 0.80 -13.19 15.85
CA LEU A 332 0.45 -14.58 15.56
C LEU A 332 1.05 -15.02 14.21
N LEU A 333 0.91 -14.21 13.17
CA LEU A 333 1.42 -14.55 11.84
C LEU A 333 2.94 -14.60 11.83
N SER A 334 3.61 -13.63 12.44
CA SER A 334 5.07 -13.62 12.63
C SER A 334 5.53 -14.84 13.43
N GLY A 335 4.79 -15.20 14.50
CA GLY A 335 5.05 -16.40 15.30
C GLY A 335 4.97 -17.69 14.48
N VAL A 336 3.98 -17.81 13.59
CA VAL A 336 3.86 -18.97 12.67
C VAL A 336 5.08 -19.07 11.77
N PHE A 337 5.54 -17.96 11.18
CA PHE A 337 6.71 -17.95 10.29
C PHE A 337 8.01 -18.25 11.06
N ILE A 338 8.17 -17.73 12.26
CA ILE A 338 9.38 -17.95 13.09
C ILE A 338 9.44 -19.40 13.56
N LEU A 339 8.34 -19.94 14.09
CA LEU A 339 8.29 -21.33 14.56
C LEU A 339 8.39 -22.34 13.41
N GLY A 340 7.77 -22.02 12.28
CA GLY A 340 7.80 -22.84 11.07
C GLY A 340 8.97 -22.54 10.13
N ARG A 341 9.97 -21.74 10.54
CA ARG A 341 11.05 -21.26 9.68
C ARG A 341 11.79 -22.35 8.90
N GLY A 342 11.96 -23.53 9.54
CA GLY A 342 12.56 -24.67 8.87
C GLY A 342 11.79 -25.13 7.65
N PHE A 343 10.45 -25.14 7.71
CA PHE A 343 9.62 -25.48 6.56
C PHE A 343 9.55 -24.31 5.56
N PHE A 344 9.23 -23.12 6.03
CA PHE A 344 8.97 -21.98 5.14
C PHE A 344 10.21 -21.54 4.35
N LEU A 345 11.40 -21.48 4.96
CA LEU A 345 12.61 -21.05 4.27
C LEU A 345 13.11 -22.10 3.26
N HIS A 346 12.93 -23.40 3.56
CA HIS A 346 13.29 -24.46 2.62
C HIS A 346 12.40 -24.49 1.37
N LEU A 347 11.25 -23.80 1.34
CA LEU A 347 10.48 -23.58 0.11
C LEU A 347 11.23 -22.70 -0.90
N TYR A 348 12.19 -21.88 -0.44
CA TYR A 348 12.94 -20.95 -1.28
C TYR A 348 14.35 -21.45 -1.60
N SER A 349 15.05 -22.05 -0.66
CA SER A 349 16.42 -22.54 -0.86
C SER A 349 16.74 -23.69 0.07
N ASN A 350 17.62 -24.59 -0.39
CA ASN A 350 18.24 -25.63 0.44
C ASN A 350 19.73 -25.34 0.71
N ASP A 351 20.22 -24.20 0.22
CA ASP A 351 21.61 -23.79 0.44
C ASP A 351 21.81 -23.31 1.86
N PRO A 352 22.75 -23.88 2.65
CA PRO A 352 22.98 -23.54 4.05
C PRO A 352 23.40 -22.07 4.26
N GLU A 353 24.17 -21.49 3.32
CA GLU A 353 24.62 -20.09 3.41
C GLU A 353 23.43 -19.13 3.21
N VAL A 354 22.61 -19.36 2.19
CA VAL A 354 21.38 -18.63 1.93
C VAL A 354 20.43 -18.71 3.13
N LEU A 355 20.26 -19.92 3.69
CA LEU A 355 19.40 -20.13 4.88
C LEU A 355 19.92 -19.41 6.11
N THR A 356 21.23 -19.27 6.29
CA THR A 356 21.83 -18.56 7.42
C THR A 356 21.41 -17.08 7.38
N PHE A 357 21.52 -16.40 6.25
CA PHE A 357 21.09 -15.01 6.09
C PHE A 357 19.57 -14.86 6.21
N ALA A 358 18.80 -15.79 5.64
CA ALA A 358 17.35 -15.80 5.75
C ALA A 358 16.88 -15.91 7.21
N VAL A 359 17.46 -16.81 7.99
CA VAL A 359 17.15 -16.98 9.41
C VAL A 359 17.52 -15.74 10.22
N GLN A 360 18.70 -15.15 9.97
CA GLN A 360 19.10 -13.92 10.67
C GLN A 360 18.08 -12.80 10.42
N ARG A 361 17.72 -12.54 9.18
CA ARG A 361 16.73 -11.53 8.84
C ARG A 361 15.37 -11.84 9.47
N LEU A 362 14.87 -13.04 9.30
CA LEU A 362 13.58 -13.47 9.85
C LEU A 362 13.52 -13.30 11.37
N LEU A 363 14.56 -13.71 12.10
CA LEU A 363 14.59 -13.60 13.56
C LEU A 363 14.70 -12.15 14.05
N ILE A 364 15.42 -11.28 13.35
CA ILE A 364 15.60 -9.88 13.78
C ILE A 364 14.40 -9.03 13.36
N ALA A 365 14.00 -9.08 12.09
CA ALA A 365 12.97 -8.22 11.57
C ALA A 365 11.57 -8.75 11.89
N THR A 366 11.24 -10.00 11.51
CA THR A 366 9.88 -10.52 11.64
C THR A 366 9.43 -10.68 13.09
N THR A 367 10.36 -10.99 14.03
CA THR A 367 10.02 -11.09 15.46
C THR A 367 9.49 -9.76 16.02
N LEU A 368 10.07 -8.65 15.60
CA LEU A 368 9.74 -7.34 16.13
C LEU A 368 8.85 -6.53 15.18
N GLU A 369 8.41 -7.11 14.06
CA GLU A 369 7.57 -6.44 13.07
C GLU A 369 6.22 -5.97 13.63
N LEU A 370 5.72 -6.65 14.65
CA LEU A 370 4.52 -6.19 15.38
C LEU A 370 4.65 -4.75 15.89
N LEU A 371 5.87 -4.25 16.14
CA LEU A 371 6.13 -2.86 16.55
C LEU A 371 5.74 -1.85 15.46
N THR A 372 5.69 -2.26 14.19
CA THR A 372 5.21 -1.42 13.08
C THR A 372 3.77 -0.96 13.33
N SER A 373 2.96 -1.76 14.03
CA SER A 373 1.60 -1.39 14.44
C SER A 373 1.56 -0.07 15.22
N THR A 374 2.60 0.23 16.02
CA THR A 374 2.63 1.43 16.85
C THR A 374 2.63 2.71 16.04
N TYR A 375 3.39 2.79 14.95
CA TYR A 375 3.42 3.98 14.11
C TYR A 375 2.38 3.95 13.00
N GLU A 376 2.04 2.79 12.44
CA GLU A 376 1.03 2.69 11.37
C GLU A 376 -0.38 3.00 11.90
N ILE A 377 -0.79 2.40 13.01
CA ILE A 377 -2.11 2.66 13.60
C ILE A 377 -2.22 4.09 14.13
N SER A 378 -1.18 4.61 14.78
CA SER A 378 -1.17 6.00 15.27
C SER A 378 -1.17 7.00 14.11
N GLY A 379 -0.35 6.76 13.08
CA GLY A 379 -0.34 7.56 11.85
C GLY A 379 -1.69 7.51 11.13
N GLY A 380 -2.31 6.32 11.03
CA GLY A 380 -3.64 6.12 10.49
C GLY A 380 -4.71 6.92 11.24
N ALA A 381 -4.67 6.90 12.58
CA ALA A 381 -5.58 7.71 13.40
C ALA A 381 -5.38 9.21 13.18
N MET A 382 -4.14 9.69 13.10
CA MET A 382 -3.84 11.10 12.83
C MET A 382 -4.33 11.53 11.44
N ARG A 383 -4.14 10.68 10.40
CA ARG A 383 -4.68 10.92 9.05
C ARG A 383 -6.21 10.96 9.06
N GLY A 384 -6.87 10.03 9.76
CA GLY A 384 -8.32 10.02 9.94
C GLY A 384 -8.85 11.28 10.62
N LEU A 385 -8.08 11.87 11.54
CA LEU A 385 -8.36 13.17 12.14
C LEU A 385 -8.06 14.36 11.21
N GLY A 386 -7.52 14.12 10.00
CA GLY A 386 -7.21 15.15 9.02
C GLY A 386 -5.80 15.74 9.10
N HIS A 387 -4.91 15.11 9.86
CA HIS A 387 -3.53 15.56 10.05
C HIS A 387 -2.57 14.55 9.44
N SER A 388 -2.13 14.79 8.19
CA SER A 388 -1.26 13.85 7.45
C SER A 388 0.21 14.28 7.43
N LEU A 389 0.50 15.57 7.56
CA LEU A 389 1.87 16.07 7.50
C LEU A 389 2.71 15.57 8.68
N SER A 390 2.17 15.63 9.90
CA SER A 390 2.91 15.21 11.10
C SER A 390 3.33 13.72 11.05
N PRO A 391 2.43 12.75 10.77
CA PRO A 391 2.84 11.35 10.64
C PRO A 391 3.80 11.12 9.47
N ALA A 392 3.66 11.87 8.36
CA ALA A 392 4.61 11.77 7.26
C ALA A 392 6.02 12.19 7.67
N LEU A 393 6.16 13.35 8.31
CA LEU A 393 7.46 13.83 8.79
C LEU A 393 8.08 12.90 9.84
N ILE A 394 7.30 12.44 10.82
CA ILE A 394 7.78 11.52 11.85
C ILE A 394 8.31 10.22 11.21
N THR A 395 7.61 9.66 10.23
CA THR A 395 8.07 8.44 9.54
C THR A 395 9.32 8.70 8.68
N VAL A 396 9.35 9.82 7.96
CA VAL A 396 10.53 10.17 7.15
C VAL A 396 11.76 10.32 8.03
N PHE A 397 11.69 11.07 9.12
CA PHE A 397 12.85 11.28 9.99
C PHE A 397 13.15 10.04 10.86
N GLY A 398 12.14 9.44 11.47
CA GLY A 398 12.31 8.32 12.40
C GLY A 398 12.68 7.00 11.73
N SER A 399 12.22 6.77 10.50
CA SER A 399 12.55 5.54 9.77
C SER A 399 13.52 5.79 8.61
N CYS A 400 13.19 6.69 7.66
CA CYS A 400 13.97 6.78 6.44
C CYS A 400 15.34 7.44 6.69
N VAL A 401 15.37 8.65 7.26
CA VAL A 401 16.62 9.39 7.53
C VAL A 401 17.52 8.62 8.50
N LEU A 402 16.94 8.07 9.57
CA LEU A 402 17.70 7.27 10.54
C LEU A 402 18.35 6.05 9.87
N ARG A 403 17.64 5.34 9.00
CA ARG A 403 18.19 4.18 8.27
C ARG A 403 19.32 4.57 7.33
N LEU A 404 19.19 5.70 6.63
CA LEU A 404 20.25 6.21 5.77
C LEU A 404 21.50 6.60 6.57
N ILE A 405 21.32 7.27 7.70
CA ILE A 405 22.44 7.59 8.60
C ILE A 405 23.10 6.30 9.12
N TRP A 406 22.31 5.31 9.55
CA TRP A 406 22.84 4.04 10.05
C TRP A 406 23.69 3.32 9.00
N VAL A 407 23.18 3.19 7.79
CA VAL A 407 23.88 2.55 6.68
C VAL A 407 25.16 3.30 6.31
N SER A 408 25.12 4.64 6.28
CA SER A 408 26.28 5.47 5.92
C SER A 408 27.35 5.59 7.02
N THR A 409 27.01 5.26 8.27
CA THR A 409 27.90 5.35 9.42
C THR A 409 28.18 3.99 10.04
N VAL A 410 27.22 3.42 10.78
CA VAL A 410 27.40 2.20 11.58
C VAL A 410 27.79 1.00 10.72
N CYS A 411 27.10 0.79 9.58
CA CYS A 411 27.42 -0.33 8.69
C CYS A 411 28.78 -0.20 8.00
N ARG A 412 29.39 0.99 7.97
CA ARG A 412 30.78 1.15 7.47
C ARG A 412 31.83 0.70 8.47
N TYR A 413 31.54 0.81 9.78
CA TYR A 413 32.45 0.35 10.84
C TYR A 413 32.26 -1.13 11.16
N PHE A 414 31.02 -1.61 11.11
CA PHE A 414 30.63 -2.98 11.42
C PHE A 414 30.02 -3.62 10.18
N HIS A 415 30.86 -4.23 9.34
CA HIS A 415 30.41 -4.85 8.10
C HIS A 415 29.86 -6.26 8.37
N GLU A 416 28.73 -6.32 9.07
CA GLU A 416 28.04 -7.56 9.40
C GLU A 416 26.57 -7.49 9.04
N PHE A 417 26.00 -8.57 8.52
CA PHE A 417 24.62 -8.59 8.00
C PHE A 417 23.58 -8.30 9.10
N TRP A 418 23.74 -8.85 10.30
CA TRP A 418 22.84 -8.58 11.42
C TRP A 418 22.80 -7.09 11.83
N VAL A 419 23.91 -6.37 11.66
CA VAL A 419 23.98 -4.92 11.93
C VAL A 419 23.10 -4.14 10.95
N VAL A 420 23.00 -4.60 9.71
CA VAL A 420 22.07 -4.01 8.74
C VAL A 420 20.62 -4.32 9.12
N MET A 421 20.35 -5.51 9.66
CA MET A 421 18.98 -5.91 10.02
C MET A 421 18.47 -5.22 11.28
N ILE A 422 19.30 -4.98 12.28
CA ILE A 422 18.87 -4.41 13.57
C ILE A 422 18.36 -2.97 13.46
N ILE A 423 18.68 -2.25 12.40
CA ILE A 423 18.14 -0.90 12.16
C ILE A 423 16.62 -0.90 12.00
N TYR A 424 16.04 -2.00 11.51
CA TYR A 424 14.60 -2.10 11.36
C TYR A 424 13.87 -1.95 12.70
N PRO A 425 14.09 -2.82 13.71
CA PRO A 425 13.44 -2.68 15.00
C PRO A 425 13.82 -1.38 15.73
N ILE A 426 15.07 -0.90 15.64
CA ILE A 426 15.47 0.38 16.23
C ILE A 426 14.63 1.53 15.64
N SER A 427 14.52 1.58 14.32
CA SER A 427 13.70 2.61 13.64
C SER A 427 12.22 2.49 13.99
N TRP A 428 11.68 1.28 14.16
CA TRP A 428 10.27 1.06 14.53
C TRP A 428 9.96 1.54 15.95
N VAL A 429 10.85 1.24 16.91
CA VAL A 429 10.70 1.72 18.31
C VAL A 429 10.74 3.24 18.36
N LEU A 430 11.70 3.87 17.69
CA LEU A 430 11.83 5.33 17.70
C LEU A 430 10.64 5.98 17.02
N THR A 431 10.32 5.57 15.79
CA THR A 431 9.18 6.12 15.03
C THR A 431 7.87 5.88 15.76
N GLY A 432 7.67 4.68 16.31
CA GLY A 432 6.47 4.30 17.07
C GLY A 432 6.28 5.16 18.31
N SER A 433 7.34 5.37 19.09
CA SER A 433 7.30 6.22 20.29
C SER A 433 6.97 7.67 19.95
N MET A 434 7.63 8.24 18.94
CA MET A 434 7.34 9.60 18.46
C MET A 434 5.90 9.73 17.94
N MET A 435 5.41 8.73 17.21
CA MET A 435 4.08 8.73 16.62
C MET A 435 2.98 8.61 17.68
N LEU A 436 3.15 7.72 18.65
CA LEU A 436 2.23 7.56 19.78
C LEU A 436 2.14 8.86 20.60
N PHE A 437 3.28 9.49 20.86
CA PHE A 437 3.34 10.77 21.58
C PHE A 437 2.63 11.89 20.79
N ALA A 438 2.92 12.00 19.49
CA ALA A 438 2.27 12.99 18.62
C ALA A 438 0.75 12.77 18.52
N TYR A 439 0.31 11.51 18.39
CA TYR A 439 -1.12 11.18 18.40
C TYR A 439 -1.78 11.57 19.74
N TYR A 440 -1.14 11.28 20.86
CA TYR A 440 -1.67 11.65 22.19
C TYR A 440 -1.87 13.16 22.32
N LEU A 441 -0.87 13.96 21.91
CA LEU A 441 -0.95 15.42 21.95
C LEU A 441 -2.05 15.95 21.02
N LEU A 442 -2.10 15.45 19.77
CA LEU A 442 -3.10 15.86 18.79
C LEU A 442 -4.52 15.55 19.28
N ARG A 443 -4.74 14.34 19.76
CA ARG A 443 -6.02 13.90 20.31
C ARG A 443 -6.47 14.80 21.46
N ARG A 444 -5.56 15.09 22.42
CA ARG A 444 -5.86 15.95 23.54
C ARG A 444 -6.26 17.36 23.11
N LYS A 445 -5.59 17.90 22.09
CA LYS A 445 -5.89 19.24 21.54
C LYS A 445 -7.25 19.29 20.85
N LEU A 446 -7.55 18.29 20.01
CA LEU A 446 -8.79 18.27 19.21
C LEU A 446 -10.02 17.95 20.05
N PHE A 447 -9.94 16.94 20.93
CA PHE A 447 -11.11 16.49 21.70
C PHE A 447 -11.45 17.39 22.89
N ARG A 448 -10.50 18.21 23.38
CA ARG A 448 -10.81 19.26 24.38
C ARG A 448 -11.57 20.43 23.78
N LYS A 449 -11.25 20.85 22.56
CA LYS A 449 -11.94 21.96 21.88
C LYS A 449 -13.41 21.68 21.58
N SER A 450 -13.81 20.43 21.58
CA SER A 450 -15.18 20.01 21.26
C SER A 450 -16.02 19.75 22.51
N ALA A 451 -15.43 19.85 23.70
CA ALA A 451 -16.12 19.71 24.98
C ALA A 451 -16.46 21.08 25.64
N VAL A 452 -16.10 22.18 24.97
CA VAL A 452 -16.46 23.57 25.25
C VAL A 452 -17.36 24.09 24.12
#